data_223b8406b925e7c51c277c354d7a4128
#
_entry.id   223b8406b925e7c51c277c354d7a4128
#
_cell.length_a   1.000
_cell.length_b   1.000
_cell.length_c   1.000
_cell.angle_alpha   90.00
_cell.angle_beta   90.00
_cell.angle_gamma   90.00
#
_symmetry.space_group_name_H-M   'P 1'
#
loop_
_entity.id
_entity.type
_entity.pdbx_description
1 polymer ?
#
loop_
_entity_poly.entity_id
_entity_poly.type
_entity_poly.pdbx_seq_one_letter_code
_entity_poly.pdbx_strand_id
1 'polypeptide(L)'
;KQDINETVELLKSNDIDSWGLKNHDLLKIKFNGHNLHIITLATFSNEHSLNLMNPSRVLSDIRRIRRHDPDALIVIYPHWGVEKFYYPEPADRKFAHDCVDAGANIVVGHHPHVIQPVEIYKGVPIVYSLGNFILPQTFYGNKKLVYRQPEVQHELIVEWDGKNIQLYQLYFDKETNKLKVDLSADIEKHFALFKEQISGSKYLLSYLKNASLLDIALRTRYVPNIFNEYISYVSRNLLRFVRKVLIRAGLHNPYKAFVK
;
A
#
# COMPACT_ATOMS: atom_id res chain seq x y z
N LYS A 1 -5.61 8.55 -20.33
CA LYS A 1 -6.15 7.28 -20.91
C LYS A 1 -5.26 6.77 -22.04
N GLN A 2 -4.77 7.65 -22.90
CA GLN A 2 -3.88 7.29 -24.02
C GLN A 2 -2.59 6.68 -23.48
N ASP A 3 -1.97 7.33 -22.49
CA ASP A 3 -0.69 6.92 -21.91
C ASP A 3 -0.70 5.52 -21.26
N ILE A 4 -1.81 5.12 -20.59
CA ILE A 4 -1.94 3.79 -19.99
C ILE A 4 -2.06 2.71 -21.07
N ASN A 5 -2.87 2.95 -22.08
CA ASN A 5 -3.03 2.00 -23.19
C ASN A 5 -1.71 1.83 -23.95
N GLU A 6 -1.03 2.92 -24.26
CA GLU A 6 0.28 2.91 -24.92
C GLU A 6 1.32 2.15 -24.08
N THR A 7 1.32 2.33 -22.74
CA THR A 7 2.18 1.58 -21.83
C THR A 7 1.87 0.09 -21.86
N VAL A 8 0.59 -0.29 -21.80
CA VAL A 8 0.17 -1.71 -21.87
C VAL A 8 0.57 -2.35 -23.20
N GLU A 9 0.36 -1.67 -24.32
CA GLU A 9 0.75 -2.13 -25.65
C GLU A 9 2.27 -2.30 -25.74
N LEU A 10 3.04 -1.34 -25.21
CA LEU A 10 4.50 -1.40 -25.19
C LEU A 10 5.01 -2.58 -24.34
N LEU A 11 4.45 -2.80 -23.16
CA LEU A 11 4.79 -3.95 -22.32
C LEU A 11 4.48 -5.26 -23.04
N LYS A 12 3.28 -5.38 -23.60
CA LYS A 12 2.86 -6.56 -24.35
C LYS A 12 3.74 -6.85 -25.56
N SER A 13 4.16 -5.82 -26.30
CA SER A 13 5.07 -5.99 -27.46
C SER A 13 6.49 -6.45 -27.07
N ASN A 14 6.82 -6.42 -25.78
CA ASN A 14 8.08 -6.89 -25.21
C ASN A 14 7.90 -8.12 -24.32
N ASP A 15 6.81 -8.87 -24.48
CA ASP A 15 6.48 -10.07 -23.70
C ASP A 15 6.46 -9.83 -22.17
N ILE A 16 6.08 -8.63 -21.75
CA ILE A 16 5.95 -8.27 -20.34
C ILE A 16 4.46 -8.22 -19.97
N ASP A 17 4.07 -9.07 -19.03
CA ASP A 17 2.72 -9.06 -18.49
C ASP A 17 2.46 -7.78 -17.68
N SER A 18 1.25 -7.22 -17.85
CA SER A 18 0.78 -6.07 -17.08
C SER A 18 -0.59 -6.38 -16.48
N TRP A 19 -0.82 -5.93 -15.25
CA TRP A 19 -2.11 -6.10 -14.56
C TRP A 19 -2.39 -4.91 -13.63
N GLY A 20 -3.59 -4.88 -13.02
CA GLY A 20 -4.04 -3.79 -12.15
C GLY A 20 -5.05 -2.88 -12.82
N LEU A 21 -5.47 -3.18 -14.04
CA LEU A 21 -6.56 -2.50 -14.73
C LEU A 21 -7.91 -3.06 -14.28
N LYS A 22 -8.97 -2.27 -14.44
CA LYS A 22 -10.33 -2.59 -13.99
C LYS A 22 -10.86 -3.95 -14.45
N ASN A 23 -10.44 -4.40 -15.63
CA ASN A 23 -10.84 -5.71 -16.21
C ASN A 23 -9.67 -6.70 -16.25
N HIS A 24 -8.53 -6.36 -15.66
CA HIS A 24 -7.32 -7.16 -15.64
C HIS A 24 -6.58 -6.94 -14.30
N ASP A 25 -7.27 -7.23 -13.22
CA ASP A 25 -6.84 -7.00 -11.84
C ASP A 25 -6.20 -8.23 -11.18
N LEU A 26 -6.25 -9.37 -11.87
CA LEU A 26 -5.73 -10.65 -11.42
C LEU A 26 -4.66 -11.17 -12.38
N LEU A 27 -3.44 -11.31 -11.89
CA LEU A 27 -2.38 -12.07 -12.57
C LEU A 27 -2.43 -13.51 -12.09
N LYS A 28 -2.37 -14.46 -13.03
CA LYS A 28 -2.28 -15.89 -12.74
C LYS A 28 -1.07 -16.49 -13.45
N ILE A 29 -0.14 -17.01 -12.65
CA ILE A 29 1.07 -17.67 -13.14
C ILE A 29 1.31 -19.00 -12.43
N LYS A 30 2.25 -19.81 -12.95
CA LYS A 30 2.74 -21.02 -12.25
C LYS A 30 3.95 -20.66 -11.40
N PHE A 31 3.97 -21.11 -10.15
CA PHE A 31 5.07 -20.94 -9.22
C PHE A 31 5.24 -22.19 -8.36
N ASN A 32 6.40 -22.84 -8.47
CA ASN A 32 6.72 -24.05 -7.70
C ASN A 32 5.64 -25.16 -7.75
N GLY A 33 5.04 -25.35 -8.94
CA GLY A 33 3.98 -26.34 -9.15
C GLY A 33 2.57 -25.87 -8.76
N HIS A 34 2.42 -24.77 -8.04
CA HIS A 34 1.14 -24.17 -7.67
C HIS A 34 0.66 -23.12 -8.68
N ASN A 35 -0.64 -22.87 -8.69
CA ASN A 35 -1.18 -21.67 -9.32
C ASN A 35 -0.96 -20.49 -8.36
N LEU A 36 -0.21 -19.48 -8.78
CA LEU A 36 -0.05 -18.24 -8.05
C LEU A 36 -1.02 -17.20 -8.63
N HIS A 37 -1.84 -16.64 -7.77
CA HIS A 37 -2.79 -15.57 -8.09
C HIS A 37 -2.36 -14.29 -7.37
N ILE A 38 -2.12 -13.21 -8.12
CA ILE A 38 -1.82 -11.89 -7.54
C ILE A 38 -2.99 -10.96 -7.82
N ILE A 39 -3.66 -10.51 -6.79
CA ILE A 39 -4.78 -9.56 -6.85
C ILE A 39 -4.25 -8.18 -6.47
N THR A 40 -4.30 -7.24 -7.42
CA THR A 40 -3.90 -5.85 -7.20
C THR A 40 -5.13 -4.96 -7.03
N LEU A 41 -4.99 -3.95 -6.19
CA LEU A 41 -6.03 -2.95 -5.98
C LEU A 41 -5.43 -1.63 -5.49
N ALA A 42 -6.12 -0.52 -5.77
CA ALA A 42 -5.75 0.78 -5.27
C ALA A 42 -6.89 1.40 -4.45
N THR A 43 -6.57 2.02 -3.32
CA THR A 43 -7.59 2.67 -2.47
C THR A 43 -8.03 4.02 -3.04
N PHE A 44 -7.26 4.59 -3.95
CA PHE A 44 -7.60 5.85 -4.64
C PHE A 44 -6.92 5.89 -6.01
N SER A 45 -7.61 6.50 -6.97
CA SER A 45 -7.06 6.89 -8.26
C SER A 45 -7.93 7.97 -8.88
N ASN A 46 -7.34 8.82 -9.70
CA ASN A 46 -8.05 9.72 -10.60
C ASN A 46 -8.31 9.05 -11.96
N GLU A 47 -7.73 7.88 -12.18
CA GLU A 47 -7.84 7.14 -13.44
C GLU A 47 -8.94 6.08 -13.32
N HIS A 48 -9.97 6.20 -14.16
CA HIS A 48 -11.10 5.27 -14.19
C HIS A 48 -10.76 3.87 -14.71
N SER A 49 -9.62 3.72 -15.35
CA SER A 49 -9.13 2.45 -15.90
C SER A 49 -8.46 1.55 -14.88
N LEU A 50 -8.08 2.08 -13.71
CA LEU A 50 -7.44 1.30 -12.66
C LEU A 50 -8.45 0.51 -11.83
N ASN A 51 -8.00 -0.62 -11.28
CA ASN A 51 -8.78 -1.41 -10.35
C ASN A 51 -8.84 -0.73 -8.98
N LEU A 52 -9.95 -0.05 -8.72
CA LEU A 52 -10.18 0.56 -7.42
C LEU A 52 -10.65 -0.48 -6.40
N MET A 53 -10.25 -0.27 -5.15
CA MET A 53 -10.58 -1.15 -4.03
C MET A 53 -12.09 -1.32 -3.88
N ASN A 54 -12.52 -2.56 -4.03
CA ASN A 54 -13.83 -3.04 -3.64
C ASN A 54 -13.63 -4.24 -2.70
N PRO A 55 -13.66 -4.05 -1.38
CA PRO A 55 -13.37 -5.10 -0.41
C PRO A 55 -14.23 -6.36 -0.61
N SER A 56 -15.53 -6.18 -0.81
CA SER A 56 -16.45 -7.30 -0.96
C SER A 56 -16.12 -8.15 -2.20
N ARG A 57 -15.76 -7.52 -3.31
CA ARG A 57 -15.33 -8.20 -4.53
C ARG A 57 -14.03 -8.97 -4.29
N VAL A 58 -13.01 -8.33 -3.72
CA VAL A 58 -11.71 -8.98 -3.45
C VAL A 58 -11.89 -10.20 -2.55
N LEU A 59 -12.62 -10.06 -1.46
CA LEU A 59 -12.90 -11.18 -0.56
C LEU A 59 -13.70 -12.31 -1.24
N SER A 60 -14.63 -11.97 -2.13
CA SER A 60 -15.35 -12.93 -2.94
C SER A 60 -14.43 -13.68 -3.91
N ASP A 61 -13.51 -12.96 -4.57
CA ASP A 61 -12.54 -13.54 -5.50
C ASP A 61 -11.56 -14.47 -4.77
N ILE A 62 -11.03 -14.09 -3.61
CA ILE A 62 -10.19 -14.96 -2.78
C ILE A 62 -10.91 -16.26 -2.44
N ARG A 63 -12.15 -16.17 -1.92
CA ARG A 63 -12.95 -17.35 -1.58
C ARG A 63 -13.29 -18.21 -2.79
N ARG A 64 -13.55 -17.59 -3.94
CA ARG A 64 -13.79 -18.29 -5.21
C ARG A 64 -12.56 -19.05 -5.66
N ILE A 65 -11.36 -18.42 -5.66
CA ILE A 65 -10.12 -19.09 -6.01
C ILE A 65 -9.89 -20.27 -5.06
N ARG A 66 -9.98 -20.05 -3.75
CA ARG A 66 -9.74 -21.09 -2.74
C ARG A 66 -10.68 -22.29 -2.86
N ARG A 67 -11.95 -22.07 -3.27
CA ARG A 67 -12.91 -23.18 -3.50
C ARG A 67 -12.58 -24.00 -4.74
N HIS A 68 -12.07 -23.38 -5.81
CA HIS A 68 -11.76 -24.06 -7.07
C HIS A 68 -10.36 -24.68 -7.07
N ASP A 69 -9.44 -24.10 -6.30
CA ASP A 69 -8.05 -24.52 -6.20
C ASP A 69 -7.59 -24.34 -4.74
N PRO A 70 -7.78 -25.37 -3.90
CA PRO A 70 -7.38 -25.31 -2.48
C PRO A 70 -5.89 -25.08 -2.28
N ASP A 71 -5.05 -25.49 -3.23
CA ASP A 71 -3.58 -25.39 -3.15
C ASP A 71 -3.03 -24.14 -3.84
N ALA A 72 -3.90 -23.28 -4.36
CA ALA A 72 -3.46 -22.01 -4.96
C ALA A 72 -2.71 -21.13 -3.96
N LEU A 73 -1.69 -20.43 -4.42
CA LEU A 73 -1.06 -19.35 -3.68
C LEU A 73 -1.74 -18.03 -4.05
N ILE A 74 -2.22 -17.28 -3.06
CA ILE A 74 -2.97 -16.03 -3.25
C ILE A 74 -2.23 -14.88 -2.59
N VAL A 75 -1.74 -13.96 -3.41
CA VAL A 75 -1.06 -12.72 -3.00
C VAL A 75 -2.03 -11.55 -3.16
N ILE A 76 -2.20 -10.76 -2.13
CA ILE A 76 -2.90 -9.48 -2.20
C ILE A 76 -1.87 -8.36 -2.24
N TYR A 77 -1.93 -7.53 -3.29
CA TYR A 77 -0.95 -6.48 -3.54
C TYR A 77 -1.64 -5.10 -3.61
N PRO A 78 -1.96 -4.49 -2.46
CA PRO A 78 -2.71 -3.25 -2.39
C PRO A 78 -1.83 -2.01 -2.47
N HIS A 79 -2.31 -0.99 -3.18
CA HIS A 79 -1.81 0.38 -3.16
C HIS A 79 -2.68 1.21 -2.21
N TRP A 80 -2.27 1.35 -0.94
CA TRP A 80 -3.10 1.85 0.14
C TRP A 80 -2.34 2.75 1.13
N GLY A 81 -3.01 3.14 2.21
CA GLY A 81 -2.39 3.86 3.32
C GLY A 81 -2.16 5.33 3.03
N VAL A 82 -1.24 5.90 3.76
CA VAL A 82 -0.94 7.31 3.74
C VAL A 82 0.54 7.54 3.51
N GLU A 83 0.85 8.42 2.56
CA GLU A 83 2.24 8.80 2.26
C GLU A 83 2.98 9.24 3.52
N LYS A 84 4.18 8.68 3.70
CA LYS A 84 5.14 9.02 4.77
C LYS A 84 4.62 8.81 6.18
N PHE A 85 3.62 7.97 6.34
CA PHE A 85 3.11 7.59 7.64
C PHE A 85 3.58 6.18 7.99
N TYR A 86 4.20 6.01 9.18
CA TYR A 86 4.88 4.77 9.56
C TYR A 86 3.95 3.66 10.03
N TYR A 87 2.66 3.93 10.16
CA TYR A 87 1.68 2.96 10.66
C TYR A 87 0.57 2.73 9.64
N PRO A 88 0.12 1.48 9.41
CA PRO A 88 -1.02 1.20 8.55
C PRO A 88 -2.29 1.84 9.11
N GLU A 89 -3.21 2.24 8.24
CA GLU A 89 -4.53 2.67 8.69
C GLU A 89 -5.28 1.49 9.34
N PRO A 90 -6.08 1.73 10.42
CA PRO A 90 -6.88 0.66 11.04
C PRO A 90 -7.79 -0.06 10.05
N ALA A 91 -8.27 0.65 9.03
CA ALA A 91 -9.08 0.09 7.96
C ALA A 91 -8.29 -0.85 7.05
N ASP A 92 -7.07 -0.46 6.66
CA ASP A 92 -6.18 -1.28 5.85
C ASP A 92 -5.78 -2.55 6.60
N ARG A 93 -5.48 -2.41 7.91
CA ARG A 93 -5.20 -3.55 8.78
C ARG A 93 -6.39 -4.50 8.85
N LYS A 94 -7.60 -3.98 9.08
CA LYS A 94 -8.80 -4.81 9.10
C LYS A 94 -9.00 -5.54 7.77
N PHE A 95 -8.84 -4.84 6.66
CA PHE A 95 -8.99 -5.44 5.33
C PHE A 95 -7.92 -6.52 5.07
N ALA A 96 -6.68 -6.31 5.48
CA ALA A 96 -5.63 -7.33 5.39
C ALA A 96 -6.02 -8.60 6.16
N HIS A 97 -6.53 -8.44 7.40
CA HIS A 97 -7.04 -9.56 8.19
C HIS A 97 -8.20 -10.27 7.49
N ASP A 98 -9.17 -9.52 6.96
CA ASP A 98 -10.30 -10.07 6.22
C ASP A 98 -9.83 -10.86 4.98
N CYS A 99 -8.78 -10.41 4.28
CA CYS A 99 -8.16 -11.14 3.16
C CYS A 99 -7.54 -12.47 3.61
N VAL A 100 -6.80 -12.47 4.72
CA VAL A 100 -6.23 -13.68 5.31
C VAL A 100 -7.34 -14.65 5.72
N ASP A 101 -8.39 -14.16 6.39
CA ASP A 101 -9.55 -14.94 6.79
C ASP A 101 -10.34 -15.52 5.60
N ALA A 102 -10.28 -14.84 4.45
CA ALA A 102 -10.85 -15.34 3.20
C ALA A 102 -9.98 -16.39 2.49
N GLY A 103 -8.69 -16.53 2.89
CA GLY A 103 -7.76 -17.54 2.36
C GLY A 103 -6.56 -16.99 1.60
N ALA A 104 -6.20 -15.71 1.73
CA ALA A 104 -4.94 -15.19 1.19
C ALA A 104 -3.73 -15.79 1.92
N ASN A 105 -2.63 -16.00 1.19
CA ASN A 105 -1.38 -16.57 1.72
C ASN A 105 -0.37 -15.50 2.15
N ILE A 106 -0.48 -14.30 1.57
CA ILE A 106 0.35 -13.15 1.92
C ILE A 106 -0.34 -11.85 1.47
N VAL A 107 -0.12 -10.78 2.22
CA VAL A 107 -0.50 -9.41 1.84
C VAL A 107 0.77 -8.57 1.77
N VAL A 108 1.00 -7.89 0.63
CA VAL A 108 2.19 -7.05 0.41
C VAL A 108 1.75 -5.69 -0.08
N GLY A 109 1.72 -4.72 0.82
CA GLY A 109 1.26 -3.36 0.55
C GLY A 109 2.36 -2.42 0.08
N HIS A 110 1.95 -1.34 -0.58
CA HIS A 110 2.81 -0.24 -1.01
C HIS A 110 2.04 1.08 -1.07
N HIS A 111 2.68 2.17 -1.40
CA HIS A 111 2.21 3.56 -1.46
C HIS A 111 2.69 4.46 -0.31
N PRO A 112 2.81 4.05 0.96
CA PRO A 112 3.26 4.97 2.01
C PRO A 112 4.64 5.60 1.77
N HIS A 113 5.44 5.07 0.85
CA HIS A 113 6.79 5.55 0.53
C HIS A 113 7.76 5.49 1.71
N VAL A 114 7.41 4.76 2.74
CA VAL A 114 8.24 4.37 3.91
C VAL A 114 7.92 2.94 4.26
N ILE A 115 8.87 2.22 4.84
CA ILE A 115 8.63 0.88 5.36
C ILE A 115 7.63 0.99 6.51
N GLN A 116 6.57 0.18 6.44
CA GLN A 116 5.64 -0.01 7.55
C GLN A 116 5.87 -1.38 8.19
N PRO A 117 5.37 -1.60 9.41
CA PRO A 117 5.55 -2.86 10.11
C PRO A 117 5.08 -4.09 9.33
N VAL A 118 5.59 -5.25 9.73
CA VAL A 118 5.18 -6.57 9.25
C VAL A 118 4.44 -7.30 10.37
N GLU A 119 3.27 -7.82 10.07
CA GLU A 119 2.43 -8.57 11.00
C GLU A 119 2.34 -10.04 10.55
N ILE A 120 2.39 -10.97 11.50
CA ILE A 120 2.01 -12.37 11.28
C ILE A 120 0.62 -12.58 11.88
N TYR A 121 -0.39 -12.65 11.03
CA TYR A 121 -1.77 -12.86 11.44
C TYR A 121 -2.22 -14.28 11.08
N LYS A 122 -2.58 -15.09 12.08
CA LYS A 122 -2.93 -16.52 11.92
C LYS A 122 -1.90 -17.33 11.12
N GLY A 123 -0.61 -17.01 11.29
CA GLY A 123 0.49 -17.65 10.56
C GLY A 123 0.74 -17.11 9.16
N VAL A 124 -0.02 -16.12 8.71
CA VAL A 124 0.12 -15.49 7.38
C VAL A 124 0.81 -14.14 7.50
N PRO A 125 1.84 -13.87 6.68
CA PRO A 125 2.54 -12.59 6.70
C PRO A 125 1.72 -11.48 6.03
N ILE A 126 1.70 -10.32 6.69
CA ILE A 126 1.14 -9.07 6.20
C ILE A 126 2.23 -8.01 6.26
N VAL A 127 2.70 -7.58 5.11
CA VAL A 127 3.66 -6.49 4.93
C VAL A 127 2.88 -5.25 4.52
N TYR A 128 2.74 -4.27 5.40
CA TYR A 128 1.87 -3.13 5.14
C TYR A 128 2.43 -2.14 4.13
N SER A 129 3.74 -1.96 4.07
CA SER A 129 4.42 -1.19 3.02
C SER A 129 5.89 -1.57 2.89
N LEU A 130 6.30 -1.78 1.65
CA LEU A 130 7.70 -2.08 1.31
C LEU A 130 8.62 -0.85 1.37
N GLY A 131 8.08 0.36 1.26
CA GLY A 131 8.88 1.57 1.05
C GLY A 131 9.12 1.87 -0.42
N ASN A 132 10.29 2.42 -0.75
CA ASN A 132 10.66 2.78 -2.13
C ASN A 132 11.91 2.02 -2.60
N PHE A 133 11.79 1.24 -3.68
CA PHE A 133 12.92 0.50 -4.26
C PHE A 133 14.00 1.45 -4.81
N ILE A 134 13.60 2.29 -5.74
CA ILE A 134 14.46 3.32 -6.33
C ILE A 134 13.73 4.64 -6.28
N LEU A 135 14.30 5.60 -5.57
CA LEU A 135 13.77 6.97 -5.50
C LEU A 135 14.84 7.96 -5.95
N PRO A 136 15.03 8.13 -7.27
CA PRO A 136 16.03 9.02 -7.81
C PRO A 136 15.69 10.47 -7.50
N GLN A 137 16.65 11.37 -7.71
CA GLN A 137 16.38 12.79 -7.62
C GLN A 137 15.38 13.21 -8.70
N THR A 138 14.23 13.68 -8.29
CA THR A 138 13.16 14.12 -9.16
C THR A 138 13.01 15.64 -9.13
N PHE A 139 12.58 16.22 -10.26
CA PHE A 139 12.28 17.65 -10.39
C PHE A 139 10.81 17.81 -10.79
N TYR A 140 10.16 18.82 -10.24
CA TYR A 140 8.85 19.28 -10.67
C TYR A 140 9.00 20.67 -11.30
N GLY A 141 9.02 20.72 -12.61
CA GLY A 141 9.50 21.88 -13.35
C GLY A 141 10.97 22.17 -12.97
N ASN A 142 11.28 23.41 -12.61
CA ASN A 142 12.63 23.83 -12.20
C ASN A 142 12.93 23.62 -10.70
N LYS A 143 11.99 23.00 -9.95
CA LYS A 143 12.13 22.81 -8.50
C LYS A 143 12.53 21.39 -8.18
N LYS A 144 13.62 21.25 -7.43
CA LYS A 144 14.09 19.97 -6.90
C LYS A 144 13.09 19.43 -5.88
N LEU A 145 12.67 18.17 -6.06
CA LEU A 145 11.84 17.47 -5.10
C LEU A 145 12.72 16.97 -3.95
N VAL A 146 12.49 17.50 -2.74
CA VAL A 146 13.26 17.12 -1.56
C VAL A 146 12.38 16.39 -0.58
N TYR A 147 12.71 15.13 -0.33
CA TYR A 147 12.11 14.37 0.76
C TYR A 147 12.88 14.67 2.05
N ARG A 148 12.15 15.14 3.07
CA ARG A 148 12.77 15.49 4.37
C ARG A 148 13.05 14.28 5.25
N GLN A 149 12.33 13.18 5.02
CA GLN A 149 12.45 11.95 5.77
C GLN A 149 13.47 11.05 5.06
N PRO A 150 14.62 10.72 5.67
CA PRO A 150 15.62 9.82 5.07
C PRO A 150 15.07 8.41 4.83
N GLU A 151 14.08 7.99 5.62
CA GLU A 151 13.45 6.68 5.54
C GLU A 151 12.74 6.40 4.21
N VAL A 152 12.42 7.45 3.43
CA VAL A 152 11.87 7.27 2.08
C VAL A 152 12.87 6.68 1.08
N GLN A 153 14.15 6.56 1.46
CA GLN A 153 15.19 5.93 0.64
C GLN A 153 15.37 4.45 0.96
N HIS A 154 14.61 3.93 1.92
CA HIS A 154 14.69 2.55 2.36
C HIS A 154 13.57 1.72 1.75
N GLU A 155 13.88 0.44 1.46
CA GLU A 155 12.94 -0.57 1.03
C GLU A 155 13.13 -1.86 1.78
N LEU A 156 12.03 -2.55 1.99
CA LEU A 156 11.98 -3.92 2.48
C LEU A 156 11.81 -4.88 1.30
N ILE A 157 12.79 -5.74 1.08
CA ILE A 157 12.64 -6.90 0.20
C ILE A 157 12.02 -8.03 0.99
N VAL A 158 11.03 -8.66 0.41
CA VAL A 158 10.35 -9.84 0.93
C VAL A 158 10.65 -11.02 0.02
N GLU A 159 11.43 -11.97 0.53
CA GLU A 159 11.54 -13.29 -0.07
C GLU A 159 10.50 -14.21 0.54
N TRP A 160 9.70 -14.88 -0.27
CA TRP A 160 8.60 -15.71 0.17
C TRP A 160 8.61 -17.06 -0.56
N ASP A 161 8.62 -18.16 0.21
CA ASP A 161 8.64 -19.52 -0.29
C ASP A 161 7.25 -20.15 -0.49
N GLY A 162 6.19 -19.41 -0.25
CA GLY A 162 4.80 -19.87 -0.22
C GLY A 162 4.24 -20.00 1.20
N LYS A 163 5.10 -19.99 2.23
CA LYS A 163 4.73 -20.12 3.64
C LYS A 163 5.50 -19.16 4.55
N ASN A 164 6.81 -19.17 4.45
CA ASN A 164 7.71 -18.36 5.27
C ASN A 164 8.19 -17.15 4.52
N ILE A 165 8.53 -16.07 5.24
CA ILE A 165 9.17 -14.90 4.67
C ILE A 165 10.56 -14.70 5.26
N GLN A 166 11.46 -14.20 4.42
CA GLN A 166 12.74 -13.64 4.82
C GLN A 166 12.76 -12.17 4.36
N LEU A 167 13.27 -11.30 5.20
CA LEU A 167 13.25 -9.86 4.97
C LEU A 167 14.66 -9.32 4.89
N TYR A 168 14.88 -8.41 3.95
CA TYR A 168 16.11 -7.67 3.81
C TYR A 168 15.78 -6.20 3.65
N GLN A 169 16.53 -5.31 4.30
CA GLN A 169 16.38 -3.87 4.10
C GLN A 169 17.44 -3.36 3.14
N LEU A 170 17.00 -2.59 2.15
CA LEU A 170 17.87 -1.87 1.22
C LEU A 170 17.80 -0.36 1.50
N TYR A 171 18.87 0.30 1.11
CA TYR A 171 18.99 1.73 1.07
C TYR A 171 19.38 2.19 -0.34
N PHE A 172 18.65 3.14 -0.90
CA PHE A 172 19.00 3.77 -2.17
C PHE A 172 19.84 5.02 -1.93
N ASP A 173 21.11 4.93 -2.28
CA ASP A 173 22.06 6.05 -2.20
C ASP A 173 21.90 6.95 -3.45
N LYS A 174 21.34 8.13 -3.25
CA LYS A 174 21.07 9.11 -4.32
C LYS A 174 22.33 9.73 -4.90
N GLU A 175 23.42 9.77 -4.15
CA GLU A 175 24.68 10.38 -4.60
C GLU A 175 25.40 9.46 -5.56
N THR A 176 25.40 8.16 -5.25
CA THR A 176 26.03 7.13 -6.08
C THR A 176 25.08 6.44 -7.04
N ASN A 177 23.75 6.65 -6.92
CA ASN A 177 22.69 5.93 -7.62
C ASN A 177 22.81 4.42 -7.47
N LYS A 178 23.16 3.93 -6.29
CA LYS A 178 23.33 2.51 -5.99
C LYS A 178 22.39 2.06 -4.89
N LEU A 179 21.89 0.84 -5.03
CA LEU A 179 21.26 0.11 -3.96
C LEU A 179 22.32 -0.53 -3.08
N LYS A 180 22.13 -0.43 -1.77
CA LYS A 180 23.00 -1.04 -0.76
C LYS A 180 22.13 -1.82 0.23
N VAL A 181 22.63 -2.96 0.66
CA VAL A 181 21.99 -3.68 1.79
C VAL A 181 22.27 -2.88 3.06
N ASP A 182 21.22 -2.57 3.81
CA ASP A 182 21.35 -1.93 5.10
C ASP A 182 21.55 -3.00 6.20
N LEU A 183 22.82 -3.29 6.47
CA LEU A 183 23.22 -4.26 7.48
C LEU A 183 22.98 -3.75 8.93
N SER A 184 22.69 -2.46 9.11
CA SER A 184 22.36 -1.87 10.41
C SER A 184 20.87 -1.95 10.73
N ALA A 185 20.05 -2.37 9.76
CA ALA A 185 18.61 -2.44 9.92
C ALA A 185 18.22 -3.48 10.95
N ASP A 186 17.50 -3.06 11.97
CA ASP A 186 16.86 -3.94 12.94
C ASP A 186 15.52 -4.43 12.37
N ILE A 187 15.59 -5.48 11.55
CA ILE A 187 14.41 -6.07 10.90
C ILE A 187 13.45 -6.67 11.96
N GLU A 188 13.97 -7.17 13.06
CA GLU A 188 13.19 -7.64 14.22
C GLU A 188 12.28 -6.52 14.75
N LYS A 189 12.72 -5.28 14.68
CA LYS A 189 11.94 -4.12 15.07
C LYS A 189 10.67 -3.95 14.23
N HIS A 190 10.68 -4.32 12.95
CA HIS A 190 9.49 -4.29 12.11
C HIS A 190 8.44 -5.31 12.58
N PHE A 191 8.86 -6.43 13.17
CA PHE A 191 7.98 -7.40 13.82
C PHE A 191 7.60 -7.00 15.25
N ALA A 192 8.55 -6.49 16.04
CA ALA A 192 8.35 -6.18 17.45
C ALA A 192 7.39 -5.00 17.65
N LEU A 193 7.47 -3.97 16.82
CA LEU A 193 6.57 -2.82 16.87
C LEU A 193 5.09 -3.23 16.77
N PHE A 194 4.82 -4.37 16.19
CA PHE A 194 3.47 -4.89 16.10
C PHE A 194 3.07 -5.81 17.24
N LYS A 195 3.96 -6.58 17.81
CA LYS A 195 3.63 -7.48 18.93
C LYS A 195 3.13 -6.74 20.18
N GLU A 196 3.67 -5.58 20.47
CA GLU A 196 3.33 -4.82 21.69
C GLU A 196 2.19 -3.82 21.51
N GLN A 197 2.04 -3.24 20.31
CA GLN A 197 1.12 -2.13 20.08
C GLN A 197 -0.25 -2.55 19.51
N ILE A 198 -0.42 -3.80 19.09
CA ILE A 198 -1.51 -4.21 18.18
C ILE A 198 -2.58 -5.07 18.80
N SER A 199 -2.59 -5.30 20.10
CA SER A 199 -3.75 -5.97 20.67
C SER A 199 -4.99 -5.05 20.68
N GLY A 200 -5.89 -5.23 19.70
CA GLY A 200 -7.26 -4.69 19.71
C GLY A 200 -7.38 -3.15 19.73
N SER A 201 -8.12 -2.63 20.70
CA SER A 201 -8.39 -1.19 20.89
C SER A 201 -7.15 -0.33 21.14
N LYS A 202 -6.06 -0.93 21.62
CA LYS A 202 -4.80 -0.20 21.86
C LYS A 202 -4.17 0.33 20.56
N TYR A 203 -4.31 -0.40 19.47
CA TYR A 203 -3.79 0.06 18.19
C TYR A 203 -4.48 1.33 17.69
N LEU A 204 -5.81 1.36 17.73
CA LEU A 204 -6.58 2.54 17.35
C LEU A 204 -6.15 3.76 18.15
N LEU A 205 -5.99 3.61 19.48
CA LEU A 205 -5.52 4.70 20.34
C LEU A 205 -4.10 5.15 20.01
N SER A 206 -3.20 4.21 19.73
CA SER A 206 -1.82 4.52 19.32
C SER A 206 -1.79 5.24 17.96
N TYR A 207 -2.58 4.76 17.00
CA TYR A 207 -2.74 5.40 15.70
C TYR A 207 -3.29 6.83 15.85
N LEU A 208 -4.34 7.02 16.65
CA LEU A 208 -4.95 8.32 16.89
C LEU A 208 -4.01 9.33 17.58
N LYS A 209 -3.11 8.85 18.45
CA LYS A 209 -2.10 9.71 19.08
C LYS A 209 -1.02 10.19 18.10
N ASN A 210 -0.71 9.41 17.07
CA ASN A 210 0.35 9.71 16.10
C ASN A 210 -0.17 10.38 14.82
N ALA A 211 -1.47 10.36 14.59
CA ALA A 211 -2.11 11.02 13.46
C ALA A 211 -2.74 12.34 13.89
N SER A 212 -2.57 13.40 13.12
CA SER A 212 -3.31 14.64 13.39
C SER A 212 -4.81 14.40 13.18
N LEU A 213 -5.66 15.09 13.96
CA LEU A 213 -7.13 14.98 13.81
C LEU A 213 -7.60 15.28 12.39
N LEU A 214 -6.95 16.22 11.71
CA LEU A 214 -7.24 16.55 10.31
C LEU A 214 -6.89 15.41 9.38
N ASP A 215 -5.76 14.76 9.63
CA ASP A 215 -5.32 13.60 8.88
C ASP A 215 -6.26 12.40 9.08
N ILE A 216 -6.75 12.18 10.31
CA ILE A 216 -7.70 11.12 10.62
C ILE A 216 -9.02 11.33 9.87
N ALA A 217 -9.54 12.56 9.90
CA ALA A 217 -10.80 12.88 9.22
C ALA A 217 -10.70 12.74 7.69
N LEU A 218 -9.50 12.96 7.11
CA LEU A 218 -9.23 12.75 5.68
C LEU A 218 -9.06 11.27 5.29
N ARG A 219 -8.82 10.39 6.25
CA ARG A 219 -8.27 9.04 6.05
C ARG A 219 -9.22 7.90 6.39
N THR A 220 -10.37 8.14 7.02
CA THR A 220 -11.36 7.08 7.29
C THR A 220 -11.99 6.60 5.99
N ARG A 221 -11.37 5.62 5.35
CA ARG A 221 -11.78 5.13 4.03
C ARG A 221 -12.68 3.90 4.09
N TYR A 222 -12.59 3.15 5.15
CA TYR A 222 -13.32 1.90 5.28
C TYR A 222 -13.93 1.77 6.67
N VAL A 223 -15.23 2.01 6.74
CA VAL A 223 -16.02 1.67 7.92
C VAL A 223 -17.21 0.83 7.42
N PRO A 224 -17.31 -0.44 7.80
CA PRO A 224 -18.32 -1.35 7.27
C PRO A 224 -19.70 -1.09 7.87
N ASN A 225 -20.23 0.13 7.72
CA ASN A 225 -21.58 0.49 8.11
C ASN A 225 -22.06 1.65 7.22
N ILE A 226 -23.25 1.51 6.61
CA ILE A 226 -23.85 2.48 5.67
C ILE A 226 -23.88 3.91 6.25
N PHE A 227 -24.16 4.05 7.55
CA PHE A 227 -24.16 5.35 8.22
C PHE A 227 -22.76 5.98 8.27
N ASN A 228 -21.75 5.18 8.56
CA ASN A 228 -20.36 5.60 8.58
C ASN A 228 -19.79 5.86 7.17
N GLU A 229 -20.24 5.14 6.16
CA GLU A 229 -19.92 5.42 4.75
C GLU A 229 -20.46 6.79 4.32
N TYR A 230 -21.68 7.12 4.70
CA TYR A 230 -22.31 8.42 4.40
C TYR A 230 -21.57 9.57 5.10
N ILE A 231 -21.31 9.46 6.40
CA ILE A 231 -20.52 10.47 7.15
C ILE A 231 -19.11 10.59 6.58
N SER A 232 -18.47 9.48 6.26
CA SER A 232 -17.15 9.42 5.65
C SER A 232 -17.13 10.04 4.25
N TYR A 233 -18.20 9.85 3.45
CA TYR A 233 -18.36 10.48 2.15
C TYR A 233 -18.56 12.00 2.26
N VAL A 234 -19.44 12.44 3.15
CA VAL A 234 -19.73 13.87 3.37
C VAL A 234 -18.49 14.59 3.91
N SER A 235 -17.83 14.02 4.93
CA SER A 235 -16.62 14.60 5.51
C SER A 235 -15.46 14.67 4.50
N ARG A 236 -15.27 13.64 3.67
CA ARG A 236 -14.24 13.66 2.60
C ARG A 236 -14.50 14.74 1.56
N ASN A 237 -15.74 14.92 1.14
CA ASN A 237 -16.07 15.94 0.16
C ASN A 237 -15.94 17.34 0.73
N LEU A 238 -16.35 17.56 1.98
CA LEU A 238 -16.17 18.83 2.68
C LEU A 238 -14.68 19.17 2.84
N LEU A 239 -13.88 18.22 3.26
CA LEU A 239 -12.44 18.43 3.45
C LEU A 239 -11.68 18.61 2.13
N ARG A 240 -12.08 17.90 1.07
CA ARG A 240 -11.57 18.18 -0.29
C ARG A 240 -11.94 19.59 -0.76
N PHE A 241 -13.15 20.04 -0.46
CA PHE A 241 -13.60 21.40 -0.75
C PHE A 241 -12.78 22.42 0.04
N VAL A 242 -12.69 22.26 1.37
CA VAL A 242 -11.88 23.13 2.24
C VAL A 242 -10.43 23.17 1.78
N ARG A 243 -9.81 22.02 1.46
CA ARG A 243 -8.45 21.98 0.92
C ARG A 243 -8.33 22.75 -0.40
N LYS A 244 -9.28 22.59 -1.32
CA LYS A 244 -9.30 23.37 -2.58
C LYS A 244 -9.40 24.87 -2.33
N VAL A 245 -10.22 25.29 -1.38
CA VAL A 245 -10.38 26.70 -1.00
C VAL A 245 -9.07 27.23 -0.40
N LEU A 246 -8.46 26.50 0.53
CA LEU A 246 -7.19 26.89 1.15
C LEU A 246 -6.04 26.98 0.14
N ILE A 247 -5.99 26.06 -0.85
CA ILE A 247 -5.02 26.11 -1.95
C ILE A 247 -5.25 27.36 -2.80
N ARG A 248 -6.51 27.65 -3.18
CA ARG A 248 -6.86 28.83 -3.97
C ARG A 248 -6.58 30.14 -3.24
N ALA A 249 -6.76 30.15 -1.92
CA ALA A 249 -6.45 31.30 -1.06
C ALA A 249 -4.95 31.45 -0.75
N GLY A 250 -4.09 30.56 -1.25
CA GLY A 250 -2.66 30.57 -0.95
C GLY A 250 -2.31 30.16 0.50
N LEU A 251 -3.29 29.75 1.28
CA LEU A 251 -3.14 29.38 2.69
C LEU A 251 -2.65 27.94 2.89
N HIS A 252 -2.76 27.11 1.88
CA HIS A 252 -2.25 25.74 1.87
C HIS A 252 -1.49 25.45 0.59
N ASN A 253 -0.21 25.10 0.73
CA ASN A 253 0.60 24.60 -0.38
C ASN A 253 0.68 23.07 -0.30
N PRO A 254 0.03 22.33 -1.22
CA PRO A 254 0.03 20.87 -1.21
C PRO A 254 1.42 20.28 -1.41
N TYR A 255 2.37 21.09 -1.92
CA TYR A 255 3.74 20.67 -2.20
C TYR A 255 4.76 21.20 -1.18
N LYS A 256 4.32 21.90 -0.12
CA LYS A 256 5.22 22.51 0.88
C LYS A 256 6.14 21.50 1.57
N ALA A 257 5.72 20.25 1.65
CA ALA A 257 6.51 19.16 2.20
C ALA A 257 7.56 18.60 1.21
N PHE A 258 7.43 18.90 -0.09
CA PHE A 258 8.21 18.29 -1.18
C PHE A 258 9.10 19.27 -1.94
N VAL A 259 8.91 20.57 -1.76
CA VAL A 259 9.60 21.59 -2.54
C VAL A 259 10.37 22.52 -1.61
N LYS A 260 11.69 22.60 -1.79
CA LYS A 260 12.57 23.66 -1.27
C LYS A 260 12.78 24.73 -2.32
#